data_28e10da734ee683cdd2020f85554083e
#
_entry.id   28e10da734ee683cdd2020f85554083e
#
_cell.length_a   1.000
_cell.length_b   1.000
_cell.length_c   1.000
_cell.angle_alpha   90.00
_cell.angle_beta   90.00
_cell.angle_gamma   90.00
#
_symmetry.space_group_name_H-M   'P 1'
#
loop_
_entity.id
_entity.type
_entity.pdbx_description
1 polymer ?
#
loop_
_entity_poly.entity_id
_entity_poly.type
_entity_poly.pdbx_seq_one_letter_code
_entity_poly.pdbx_strand_id
1 'polypeptide(L)'
;MRKVNPKVIFTLTAGRTGSAWLADFLAQNYQATSIHEPLGIEDFGVRMPDIKVMRSFNNYGNNNTVQEFWERKLSLIQQNSYIETNHTLGKCGLIENLYQTPFAADTKIIILKRNIVKQCSSYIVRNDFVHITTAWQWYLHPSYQKKLVNHTPFLKFDGVGLALWYCYEMAARQAFYKLAYSSSIKMIEVSLEDIVTPKGANRLWQALGQFGTCTLPPRKNENQIQAPKSLVQHLKKITSSIQFDADEVAQQALNDGFSFENVSAAA
;
A
#
# COMPACT_ATOMS: atom_id res chain seq x y z
N MET A 1 -10.58 -31.96 3.09
CA MET A 1 -10.41 -30.91 2.11
C MET A 1 -8.98 -30.37 2.23
N ARG A 2 -8.17 -30.42 1.16
CA ARG A 2 -6.82 -29.83 1.17
C ARG A 2 -6.94 -28.30 1.30
N LYS A 3 -6.27 -27.72 2.31
CA LYS A 3 -6.10 -26.26 2.39
C LYS A 3 -5.34 -25.82 1.13
N VAL A 4 -6.00 -25.11 0.25
CA VAL A 4 -5.32 -24.46 -0.89
C VAL A 4 -4.73 -23.16 -0.34
N ASN A 5 -3.49 -23.22 0.12
CA ASN A 5 -2.78 -22.01 0.51
C ASN A 5 -2.51 -21.19 -0.77
N PRO A 6 -2.81 -19.88 -0.77
CA PRO A 6 -2.40 -19.03 -1.88
C PRO A 6 -0.87 -19.06 -1.95
N LYS A 7 -0.34 -19.16 -3.16
CA LYS A 7 1.12 -19.16 -3.34
C LYS A 7 1.74 -17.83 -2.91
N VAL A 8 1.04 -16.73 -3.17
CA VAL A 8 1.56 -15.38 -2.91
C VAL A 8 0.46 -14.47 -2.35
N ILE A 9 0.79 -13.71 -1.30
CA ILE A 9 -0.03 -12.62 -0.78
C ILE A 9 0.84 -11.37 -0.69
N PHE A 10 0.39 -10.28 -1.31
CA PHE A 10 0.97 -8.95 -1.15
C PHE A 10 -0.04 -7.96 -0.58
N THR A 11 0.44 -6.78 -0.17
CA THR A 11 -0.42 -5.69 0.26
C THR A 11 -0.26 -4.44 -0.61
N LEU A 12 -1.38 -3.76 -0.87
CA LEU A 12 -1.40 -2.36 -1.29
C LEU A 12 -1.82 -1.52 -0.08
N THR A 13 -0.87 -0.81 0.48
CA THR A 13 -1.10 -0.02 1.70
C THR A 13 -0.20 1.22 1.73
N ALA A 14 -0.62 2.23 2.48
CA ALA A 14 0.11 3.50 2.55
C ALA A 14 1.17 3.56 3.67
N GLY A 15 1.23 2.56 4.52
CA GLY A 15 1.94 2.62 5.80
C GLY A 15 1.08 3.25 6.90
N ARG A 16 1.43 3.01 8.15
CA ARG A 16 0.65 3.41 9.35
C ARG A 16 -0.80 2.90 9.31
N THR A 17 -1.03 1.84 8.59
CA THR A 17 -2.33 1.19 8.37
C THR A 17 -2.46 -0.14 9.11
N GLY A 18 -1.46 -0.52 9.93
CA GLY A 18 -1.47 -1.79 10.67
C GLY A 18 -0.89 -2.97 9.89
N SER A 19 -0.04 -2.72 8.90
CA SER A 19 0.62 -3.77 8.09
C SER A 19 1.41 -4.77 8.92
N ALA A 20 2.07 -4.33 10.01
CA ALA A 20 2.76 -5.24 10.93
C ALA A 20 1.80 -6.20 11.66
N TRP A 21 0.65 -5.70 12.10
CA TRP A 21 -0.40 -6.55 12.68
C TRP A 21 -0.93 -7.56 11.66
N LEU A 22 -1.15 -7.12 10.43
CA LEU A 22 -1.60 -7.99 9.34
C LEU A 22 -0.56 -9.07 9.02
N ALA A 23 0.75 -8.75 9.06
CA ALA A 23 1.80 -9.75 8.90
C ALA A 23 1.71 -10.86 9.95
N ASP A 24 1.57 -10.48 11.23
CA ASP A 24 1.42 -11.44 12.32
C ASP A 24 0.13 -12.27 12.18
N PHE A 25 -0.99 -11.62 11.79
CA PHE A 25 -2.25 -12.31 11.53
C PHE A 25 -2.09 -13.38 10.45
N LEU A 26 -1.45 -13.04 9.34
CA LEU A 26 -1.23 -13.98 8.24
C LEU A 26 -0.26 -15.09 8.64
N ALA A 27 0.86 -14.76 9.31
CA ALA A 27 1.83 -15.76 9.79
C ALA A 27 1.19 -16.78 10.71
N GLN A 28 0.44 -16.31 11.72
CA GLN A 28 -0.19 -17.17 12.73
C GLN A 28 -1.26 -18.10 12.12
N ASN A 29 -2.09 -17.59 11.22
CA ASN A 29 -3.22 -18.33 10.69
C ASN A 29 -2.87 -19.23 9.51
N TYR A 30 -1.88 -18.85 8.69
CA TYR A 30 -1.34 -19.72 7.63
C TYR A 30 -0.28 -20.70 8.15
N GLN A 31 0.23 -20.50 9.37
CA GLN A 31 1.41 -21.22 9.89
C GLN A 31 2.59 -21.15 8.91
N ALA A 32 2.80 -19.98 8.35
CA ALA A 32 3.78 -19.70 7.33
C ALA A 32 4.59 -18.42 7.68
N THR A 33 5.76 -18.29 7.09
CA THR A 33 6.53 -17.05 7.21
C THR A 33 5.80 -15.92 6.49
N SER A 34 5.53 -14.85 7.22
CA SER A 34 5.02 -13.59 6.66
C SER A 34 6.04 -12.50 6.93
N ILE A 35 6.48 -11.85 5.86
CA ILE A 35 7.49 -10.80 5.90
C ILE A 35 6.78 -9.46 6.06
N HIS A 36 7.22 -8.67 7.05
CA HIS A 36 6.83 -7.28 7.18
C HIS A 36 8.02 -6.39 6.88
N GLU A 37 8.05 -5.78 5.68
CA GLU A 37 9.10 -4.86 5.25
C GLU A 37 10.51 -5.45 5.44
N PRO A 38 11.06 -6.19 4.47
CA PRO A 38 12.43 -6.69 4.59
C PRO A 38 13.40 -5.51 4.63
N LEU A 39 14.06 -5.27 5.79
CA LEU A 39 14.83 -4.06 6.10
C LEU A 39 16.33 -4.35 6.33
N GLY A 40 16.84 -5.51 5.93
CA GLY A 40 18.27 -5.75 5.89
C GLY A 40 18.95 -4.82 4.88
N ILE A 41 20.22 -4.48 5.12
CA ILE A 41 20.99 -3.63 4.18
C ILE A 41 21.02 -4.28 2.79
N GLU A 42 21.13 -5.60 2.75
CA GLU A 42 21.13 -6.42 1.54
C GLU A 42 19.75 -6.48 0.83
N ASP A 43 18.69 -6.04 1.50
CA ASP A 43 17.36 -6.09 0.93
C ASP A 43 17.08 -4.94 -0.04
N PHE A 44 17.70 -3.79 0.16
CA PHE A 44 17.45 -2.61 -0.66
C PHE A 44 17.93 -2.79 -2.10
N GLY A 45 17.04 -2.56 -3.06
CA GLY A 45 17.27 -2.83 -4.49
C GLY A 45 17.09 -4.31 -4.88
N VAL A 46 16.81 -5.21 -3.93
CA VAL A 46 16.60 -6.65 -4.16
C VAL A 46 15.20 -7.08 -3.72
N ARG A 47 14.88 -7.03 -2.44
CA ARG A 47 13.55 -7.34 -1.88
C ARG A 47 12.75 -6.09 -1.50
N MET A 48 13.45 -5.03 -1.08
CA MET A 48 12.89 -3.70 -0.85
C MET A 48 13.27 -2.77 -2.00
N PRO A 49 12.37 -1.91 -2.50
CA PRO A 49 12.77 -0.89 -3.44
C PRO A 49 13.72 0.09 -2.75
N ASP A 50 14.75 0.50 -3.46
CA ASP A 50 15.60 1.61 -3.07
C ASP A 50 15.01 2.97 -3.58
N ILE A 51 15.68 4.06 -3.26
CA ILE A 51 15.27 5.40 -3.70
C ILE A 51 15.24 5.49 -5.24
N LYS A 52 16.16 4.82 -5.93
CA LYS A 52 16.25 4.85 -7.39
C LYS A 52 15.00 4.22 -8.01
N VAL A 53 14.59 3.03 -7.56
CA VAL A 53 13.38 2.33 -8.02
C VAL A 53 12.13 3.17 -7.72
N MET A 54 12.01 3.69 -6.48
CA MET A 54 10.87 4.51 -6.07
C MET A 54 10.73 5.77 -6.93
N ARG A 55 11.80 6.51 -7.14
CA ARG A 55 11.79 7.72 -7.96
C ARG A 55 11.54 7.43 -9.42
N SER A 56 12.13 6.35 -9.94
CA SER A 56 11.96 5.94 -11.32
C SER A 56 10.49 5.64 -11.64
N PHE A 57 9.85 4.81 -10.83
CA PHE A 57 8.45 4.47 -11.01
C PHE A 57 7.52 5.69 -10.92
N ASN A 58 7.72 6.55 -9.93
CA ASN A 58 6.81 7.67 -9.70
C ASN A 58 7.03 8.86 -10.67
N ASN A 59 8.11 8.87 -11.44
CA ASN A 59 8.31 9.85 -12.53
C ASN A 59 7.99 9.27 -13.91
N TYR A 60 8.38 8.02 -14.17
CA TYR A 60 8.40 7.46 -15.51
C TYR A 60 7.51 6.22 -15.68
N GLY A 61 6.88 5.75 -14.61
CA GLY A 61 6.10 4.51 -14.63
C GLY A 61 6.98 3.25 -14.61
N ASN A 62 6.43 2.15 -15.09
CA ASN A 62 7.04 0.82 -15.08
C ASN A 62 8.13 0.68 -16.16
N ASN A 63 9.26 1.37 -15.97
CA ASN A 63 10.42 1.35 -16.87
C ASN A 63 11.42 0.25 -16.52
N ASN A 64 12.49 0.12 -17.31
CA ASN A 64 13.51 -0.93 -17.14
C ASN A 64 14.07 -1.02 -15.72
N THR A 65 14.35 0.12 -15.04
CA THR A 65 14.85 0.11 -13.66
C THR A 65 13.86 -0.55 -12.69
N VAL A 66 12.58 -0.33 -12.91
CA VAL A 66 11.49 -0.90 -12.09
C VAL A 66 11.32 -2.38 -12.43
N GLN A 67 11.29 -2.72 -13.71
CA GLN A 67 11.16 -4.10 -14.21
C GLN A 67 12.30 -4.98 -13.69
N GLU A 68 13.56 -4.54 -13.81
CA GLU A 68 14.72 -5.26 -13.30
C GLU A 68 14.67 -5.53 -11.79
N PHE A 69 14.16 -4.57 -11.01
CA PHE A 69 13.92 -4.79 -9.57
C PHE A 69 12.88 -5.89 -9.34
N TRP A 70 11.75 -5.84 -10.08
CA TRP A 70 10.69 -6.83 -9.92
C TRP A 70 11.07 -8.20 -10.45
N GLU A 71 11.80 -8.31 -11.55
CA GLU A 71 12.35 -9.57 -12.04
C GLU A 71 13.21 -10.27 -10.97
N ARG A 72 14.13 -9.53 -10.34
CA ARG A 72 14.93 -10.06 -9.23
C ARG A 72 14.06 -10.48 -8.05
N LYS A 73 13.16 -9.61 -7.60
CA LYS A 73 12.29 -9.90 -6.45
C LYS A 73 11.38 -11.11 -6.71
N LEU A 74 10.76 -11.18 -7.88
CA LEU A 74 9.83 -12.24 -8.22
C LEU A 74 10.57 -13.58 -8.45
N SER A 75 11.80 -13.57 -8.93
CA SER A 75 12.61 -14.80 -9.06
C SER A 75 12.90 -15.47 -7.72
N LEU A 76 12.98 -14.71 -6.63
CA LEU A 76 13.17 -15.24 -5.28
C LEU A 76 11.92 -15.90 -4.69
N ILE A 77 10.76 -15.63 -5.28
CA ILE A 77 9.44 -16.06 -4.74
C ILE A 77 8.98 -17.39 -5.35
N GLN A 78 9.54 -17.82 -6.48
CA GLN A 78 8.99 -18.86 -7.37
C GLN A 78 8.79 -20.25 -6.76
N GLN A 79 9.35 -20.59 -5.61
CA GLN A 79 9.34 -21.98 -5.12
C GLN A 79 8.51 -22.26 -3.86
N ASN A 80 8.06 -21.23 -3.12
CA ASN A 80 7.38 -21.39 -1.84
C ASN A 80 6.22 -20.40 -1.68
N SER A 81 5.33 -20.68 -0.73
CA SER A 81 4.33 -19.71 -0.29
C SER A 81 5.01 -18.44 0.21
N TYR A 82 4.65 -17.28 -0.34
CA TYR A 82 5.24 -15.99 -0.01
C TYR A 82 4.18 -15.03 0.47
N ILE A 83 4.37 -14.46 1.64
CA ILE A 83 3.46 -13.47 2.22
C ILE A 83 4.28 -12.25 2.60
N GLU A 84 3.93 -11.09 2.05
CA GLU A 84 4.61 -9.83 2.37
C GLU A 84 3.60 -8.71 2.58
N THR A 85 3.72 -8.06 3.75
CA THR A 85 3.00 -6.81 4.03
C THR A 85 3.99 -5.66 4.04
N ASN A 86 3.91 -4.82 3.01
CA ASN A 86 4.89 -3.77 2.80
C ASN A 86 4.21 -2.56 2.14
N HIS A 87 4.41 -1.37 2.73
CA HIS A 87 3.77 -0.15 2.26
C HIS A 87 4.44 0.47 1.03
N THR A 88 5.63 -0.01 0.63
CA THR A 88 6.32 0.52 -0.55
C THR A 88 5.85 -0.11 -1.86
N LEU A 89 5.31 -1.34 -1.82
CA LEU A 89 5.00 -2.13 -3.01
C LEU A 89 4.06 -1.43 -4.00
N GLY A 90 3.00 -0.80 -3.50
CA GLY A 90 2.06 -0.03 -4.34
C GLY A 90 2.61 1.30 -4.86
N LYS A 91 3.88 1.59 -4.62
CA LYS A 91 4.57 2.81 -5.04
C LYS A 91 5.78 2.53 -5.92
N CYS A 92 6.00 1.28 -6.28
CA CYS A 92 7.17 0.86 -7.06
C CYS A 92 6.87 -0.20 -8.12
N GLY A 93 5.61 -0.28 -8.60
CA GLY A 93 5.27 -1.11 -9.75
C GLY A 93 4.89 -2.56 -9.44
N LEU A 94 4.39 -2.86 -8.23
CA LEU A 94 3.94 -4.22 -7.87
C LEU A 94 2.94 -4.78 -8.90
N ILE A 95 1.87 -4.05 -9.16
CA ILE A 95 0.77 -4.57 -9.98
C ILE A 95 1.20 -4.71 -11.43
N GLU A 96 1.93 -3.72 -11.96
CA GLU A 96 2.42 -3.66 -13.34
C GLU A 96 3.36 -4.83 -13.67
N ASN A 97 4.11 -5.33 -12.70
CA ASN A 97 5.03 -6.45 -12.90
C ASN A 97 4.44 -7.81 -12.50
N LEU A 98 3.34 -7.80 -11.72
CA LEU A 98 2.73 -9.02 -11.22
C LEU A 98 1.66 -9.57 -12.17
N TYR A 99 0.79 -8.70 -12.72
CA TYR A 99 -0.41 -9.15 -13.43
C TYR A 99 -0.10 -9.95 -14.71
N GLN A 100 1.07 -9.79 -15.27
CA GLN A 100 1.54 -10.52 -16.45
C GLN A 100 2.27 -11.82 -16.11
N THR A 101 2.49 -12.11 -14.84
CA THR A 101 3.21 -13.33 -14.44
C THR A 101 2.30 -14.55 -14.42
N PRO A 102 2.85 -15.77 -14.64
CA PRO A 102 2.07 -17.01 -14.57
C PRO A 102 1.40 -17.25 -13.20
N PHE A 103 1.91 -16.66 -12.12
CA PHE A 103 1.34 -16.85 -10.78
C PHE A 103 0.38 -15.72 -10.36
N ALA A 104 0.07 -14.78 -11.24
CA ALA A 104 -0.90 -13.72 -10.95
C ALA A 104 -2.26 -14.28 -10.52
N ALA A 105 -2.74 -15.33 -11.17
CA ALA A 105 -4.01 -15.98 -10.85
C ALA A 105 -4.04 -16.60 -9.44
N ASP A 106 -2.89 -17.06 -8.94
CA ASP A 106 -2.74 -17.66 -7.60
C ASP A 106 -2.37 -16.61 -6.53
N THR A 107 -2.18 -15.36 -6.93
CA THR A 107 -1.83 -14.26 -6.04
C THR A 107 -3.07 -13.56 -5.50
N LYS A 108 -2.98 -13.10 -4.24
CA LYS A 108 -3.98 -12.24 -3.62
C LYS A 108 -3.35 -10.95 -3.16
N ILE A 109 -4.00 -9.85 -3.49
CA ILE A 109 -3.60 -8.51 -3.03
C ILE A 109 -4.57 -8.07 -1.94
N ILE A 110 -4.06 -7.75 -0.76
CA ILE A 110 -4.85 -7.14 0.31
C ILE A 110 -4.70 -5.63 0.20
N ILE A 111 -5.77 -4.93 -0.13
CA ILE A 111 -5.84 -3.47 -0.07
C ILE A 111 -6.17 -3.09 1.36
N LEU A 112 -5.16 -2.69 2.12
CA LEU A 112 -5.30 -2.34 3.53
C LEU A 112 -5.44 -0.83 3.69
N LYS A 113 -6.62 -0.40 4.12
CA LYS A 113 -6.99 1.00 4.38
C LYS A 113 -7.03 1.30 5.88
N ARG A 114 -6.99 2.56 6.22
CA ARG A 114 -7.20 3.09 7.57
C ARG A 114 -7.92 4.43 7.49
N ASN A 115 -8.65 4.79 8.54
CA ASN A 115 -9.22 6.13 8.67
C ASN A 115 -8.13 7.20 8.45
N ILE A 116 -8.35 8.12 7.50
CA ILE A 116 -7.36 9.12 7.05
C ILE A 116 -6.88 10.00 8.22
N VAL A 117 -7.78 10.44 9.10
CA VAL A 117 -7.41 11.27 10.26
C VAL A 117 -6.45 10.52 11.18
N LYS A 118 -6.75 9.25 11.49
CA LYS A 118 -5.89 8.41 12.33
C LYS A 118 -4.54 8.10 11.67
N GLN A 119 -4.55 7.89 10.36
CA GLN A 119 -3.34 7.62 9.60
C GLN A 119 -2.46 8.87 9.53
N CYS A 120 -3.02 10.01 9.11
CA CYS A 120 -2.32 11.28 9.00
C CYS A 120 -1.75 11.73 10.36
N SER A 121 -2.55 11.66 11.44
CA SER A 121 -2.06 11.99 12.78
C SER A 121 -0.87 11.11 13.21
N SER A 122 -0.85 9.85 12.81
CA SER A 122 0.25 8.93 13.09
C SER A 122 1.55 9.34 12.38
N TYR A 123 1.47 9.84 11.15
CA TYR A 123 2.62 10.37 10.42
C TYR A 123 3.18 11.64 11.05
N ILE A 124 2.29 12.57 11.41
CA ILE A 124 2.67 13.88 11.96
C ILE A 124 3.38 13.70 13.31
N VAL A 125 2.83 12.89 14.20
CA VAL A 125 3.44 12.62 15.52
C VAL A 125 4.83 12.00 15.42
N ARG A 126 5.10 11.27 14.35
CA ARG A 126 6.40 10.65 14.08
C ARG A 126 7.37 11.54 13.29
N ASN A 127 6.92 12.70 12.84
CA ASN A 127 7.69 13.57 11.95
C ASN A 127 8.12 12.88 10.64
N ASP A 128 7.32 11.95 10.12
CA ASP A 128 7.69 11.11 8.97
C ASP A 128 7.91 11.92 7.67
N PHE A 129 7.36 13.12 7.55
CA PHE A 129 7.50 13.99 6.37
C PHE A 129 8.44 15.19 6.58
N VAL A 130 9.14 15.27 7.71
CA VAL A 130 10.08 16.38 8.01
C VAL A 130 11.41 16.17 7.28
N HIS A 131 11.83 14.92 7.10
CA HIS A 131 13.08 14.59 6.45
C HIS A 131 12.85 14.18 4.99
N ILE A 132 13.38 14.96 4.06
CA ILE A 132 13.24 14.76 2.61
C ILE A 132 13.71 13.38 2.15
N THR A 133 14.84 12.90 2.67
CA THR A 133 15.38 11.57 2.31
C THR A 133 14.43 10.46 2.73
N THR A 134 13.90 10.53 3.96
CA THR A 134 12.90 9.58 4.45
C THR A 134 11.63 9.64 3.61
N ALA A 135 11.16 10.84 3.26
CA ALA A 135 9.99 11.01 2.42
C ALA A 135 10.20 10.39 1.02
N TRP A 136 11.35 10.56 0.41
CA TRP A 136 11.63 10.01 -0.93
C TRP A 136 11.85 8.49 -0.95
N GLN A 137 12.38 7.95 0.11
CA GLN A 137 12.62 6.51 0.20
C GLN A 137 11.35 5.71 0.53
N TRP A 138 10.50 6.26 1.40
CA TRP A 138 9.39 5.51 1.98
C TRP A 138 8.02 5.99 1.51
N TYR A 139 7.90 7.26 1.13
CA TYR A 139 6.65 7.92 0.80
C TYR A 139 6.67 8.50 -0.62
N LEU A 140 5.62 9.20 -0.98
CA LEU A 140 5.52 9.92 -2.24
C LEU A 140 5.79 11.40 -2.02
N HIS A 141 6.32 12.05 -3.05
CA HIS A 141 6.51 13.49 -3.07
C HIS A 141 5.63 14.14 -4.15
N PRO A 142 5.03 15.33 -3.90
CA PRO A 142 4.15 15.99 -4.87
C PRO A 142 4.81 16.37 -6.19
N SER A 143 6.14 16.46 -6.22
CA SER A 143 6.91 16.75 -7.46
C SER A 143 6.98 15.59 -8.44
N TYR A 144 6.59 14.38 -8.03
CA TYR A 144 6.54 13.24 -8.93
C TYR A 144 5.51 13.45 -10.04
N GLN A 145 5.87 13.01 -11.26
CA GLN A 145 5.02 13.19 -12.44
C GLN A 145 3.79 12.26 -12.41
N LYS A 146 3.98 11.01 -11.99
CA LYS A 146 2.91 10.01 -11.88
C LYS A 146 2.21 10.14 -10.53
N LYS A 147 1.20 11.00 -10.47
CA LYS A 147 0.33 11.20 -9.31
C LYS A 147 -1.11 11.38 -9.76
N LEU A 148 -2.05 10.92 -8.94
CA LEU A 148 -3.48 10.98 -9.18
C LEU A 148 -4.12 12.22 -8.56
N VAL A 149 -3.59 12.66 -7.43
CA VAL A 149 -4.16 13.78 -6.65
C VAL A 149 -3.33 15.04 -6.82
N ASN A 150 -3.96 16.12 -7.25
CA ASN A 150 -3.33 17.43 -7.27
C ASN A 150 -2.99 17.87 -5.83
N HIS A 151 -1.74 18.26 -5.57
CA HIS A 151 -1.28 18.67 -4.24
C HIS A 151 -1.57 20.13 -3.90
N THR A 152 -1.84 20.97 -4.89
CA THR A 152 -2.04 22.42 -4.70
C THR A 152 -3.08 22.76 -3.63
N PRO A 153 -4.24 22.10 -3.55
CA PRO A 153 -5.22 22.36 -2.50
C PRO A 153 -4.73 22.09 -1.07
N PHE A 154 -3.67 21.28 -0.93
CA PHE A 154 -3.11 20.91 0.37
C PHE A 154 -2.02 21.87 0.87
N LEU A 155 -1.48 22.74 0.01
CA LEU A 155 -0.44 23.71 0.38
C LEU A 155 -0.89 24.71 1.46
N LYS A 156 -2.19 24.97 1.53
CA LYS A 156 -2.78 25.87 2.55
C LYS A 156 -2.82 25.27 3.96
N PHE A 157 -2.49 23.98 4.11
CA PHE A 157 -2.54 23.28 5.40
C PHE A 157 -1.11 23.07 5.94
N ASP A 158 -0.48 24.15 6.38
CA ASP A 158 0.86 24.16 6.93
C ASP A 158 1.16 22.99 7.86
N GLY A 159 2.34 22.37 7.74
CA GLY A 159 2.82 21.28 8.58
C GLY A 159 2.07 19.95 8.46
N VAL A 160 0.81 19.97 8.00
CA VAL A 160 0.01 18.74 7.83
C VAL A 160 -0.34 18.44 6.37
N GLY A 161 -0.20 19.42 5.47
CA GLY A 161 -0.67 19.34 4.10
C GLY A 161 -0.03 18.21 3.30
N LEU A 162 1.29 17.99 3.44
CA LEU A 162 2.00 16.93 2.74
C LEU A 162 1.56 15.53 3.21
N ALA A 163 1.40 15.34 4.52
CA ALA A 163 0.92 14.08 5.08
C ALA A 163 -0.53 13.79 4.67
N LEU A 164 -1.39 14.81 4.63
CA LEU A 164 -2.76 14.70 4.13
C LEU A 164 -2.78 14.33 2.65
N TRP A 165 -2.07 15.10 1.82
CA TRP A 165 -1.97 14.80 0.38
C TRP A 165 -1.54 13.34 0.15
N TYR A 166 -0.51 12.90 0.85
CA TYR A 166 -0.03 11.52 0.73
C TYR A 166 -1.11 10.48 1.08
N CYS A 167 -1.90 10.72 2.14
CA CYS A 167 -3.00 9.82 2.49
C CYS A 167 -4.05 9.73 1.36
N TYR A 168 -4.40 10.87 0.76
CA TYR A 168 -5.37 10.93 -0.35
C TYR A 168 -4.80 10.33 -1.63
N GLU A 169 -3.55 10.63 -1.96
CA GLU A 169 -2.86 10.04 -3.12
C GLU A 169 -2.82 8.50 -3.03
N MET A 170 -2.49 7.97 -1.84
CA MET A 170 -2.47 6.51 -1.65
C MET A 170 -3.87 5.89 -1.69
N ALA A 171 -4.90 6.58 -1.20
CA ALA A 171 -6.28 6.12 -1.33
C ALA A 171 -6.73 6.09 -2.80
N ALA A 172 -6.40 7.12 -3.58
CA ALA A 172 -6.66 7.16 -5.02
C ALA A 172 -5.92 6.05 -5.77
N ARG A 173 -4.65 5.79 -5.46
CA ARG A 173 -3.88 4.68 -6.06
C ARG A 173 -4.50 3.32 -5.75
N GLN A 174 -4.93 3.10 -4.52
CA GLN A 174 -5.61 1.86 -4.15
C GLN A 174 -6.90 1.64 -4.94
N ALA A 175 -7.71 2.70 -5.11
CA ALA A 175 -8.91 2.67 -5.94
C ALA A 175 -8.57 2.44 -7.42
N PHE A 176 -7.58 3.14 -7.95
CA PHE A 176 -7.09 2.98 -9.33
C PHE A 176 -6.68 1.53 -9.63
N TYR A 177 -5.84 0.94 -8.81
CA TYR A 177 -5.42 -0.44 -9.00
C TYR A 177 -6.58 -1.42 -8.92
N LYS A 178 -7.51 -1.20 -7.99
CA LYS A 178 -8.71 -2.04 -7.86
C LYS A 178 -9.58 -1.95 -9.11
N LEU A 179 -9.84 -0.75 -9.63
CA LEU A 179 -10.64 -0.56 -10.84
C LEU A 179 -9.95 -1.14 -12.09
N ALA A 180 -8.66 -0.87 -12.26
CA ALA A 180 -7.93 -1.24 -13.47
C ALA A 180 -7.59 -2.74 -13.55
N TYR A 181 -7.33 -3.40 -12.42
CA TYR A 181 -6.69 -4.74 -12.43
C TYR A 181 -7.45 -5.84 -11.68
N SER A 182 -8.64 -5.56 -11.10
CA SER A 182 -9.39 -6.59 -10.35
C SER A 182 -9.89 -7.77 -11.20
N SER A 183 -9.96 -7.61 -12.52
CA SER A 183 -10.25 -8.70 -13.45
C SER A 183 -9.06 -9.66 -13.64
N SER A 184 -7.83 -9.18 -13.41
CA SER A 184 -6.59 -9.94 -13.64
C SER A 184 -5.98 -10.49 -12.35
N ILE A 185 -6.14 -9.79 -11.23
CA ILE A 185 -5.59 -10.17 -9.92
C ILE A 185 -6.67 -10.06 -8.87
N LYS A 186 -6.80 -11.09 -8.02
CA LYS A 186 -7.76 -11.06 -6.90
C LYS A 186 -7.34 -10.04 -5.86
N MET A 187 -8.15 -8.98 -5.71
CA MET A 187 -7.96 -7.91 -4.73
C MET A 187 -9.02 -8.01 -3.63
N ILE A 188 -8.58 -7.88 -2.37
CA ILE A 188 -9.42 -7.95 -1.17
C ILE A 188 -9.25 -6.65 -0.40
N GLU A 189 -10.28 -5.81 -0.39
CA GLU A 189 -10.25 -4.54 0.33
C GLU A 189 -10.71 -4.70 1.77
N VAL A 190 -9.92 -4.14 2.70
CA VAL A 190 -10.21 -4.17 4.14
C VAL A 190 -9.73 -2.89 4.81
N SER A 191 -10.38 -2.53 5.94
CA SER A 191 -9.89 -1.46 6.82
C SER A 191 -9.25 -2.06 8.08
N LEU A 192 -8.24 -1.37 8.63
CA LEU A 192 -7.63 -1.77 9.90
C LEU A 192 -8.68 -1.84 11.00
N GLU A 193 -9.57 -0.85 11.06
CA GLU A 193 -10.61 -0.76 12.07
C GLU A 193 -11.53 -1.98 12.08
N ASP A 194 -11.72 -2.60 10.95
CA ASP A 194 -12.54 -3.80 10.80
C ASP A 194 -11.77 -5.08 11.10
N ILE A 195 -10.61 -5.27 10.47
CA ILE A 195 -9.87 -6.54 10.58
C ILE A 195 -9.31 -6.84 11.96
N VAL A 196 -9.14 -5.84 12.83
CA VAL A 196 -8.73 -6.08 14.23
C VAL A 196 -9.88 -6.56 15.11
N THR A 197 -11.08 -6.68 14.58
CA THR A 197 -12.24 -7.28 15.27
C THR A 197 -12.38 -8.75 14.89
N PRO A 198 -12.90 -9.61 15.77
CA PRO A 198 -13.14 -11.04 15.45
C PRO A 198 -13.97 -11.22 14.18
N LYS A 199 -15.03 -10.42 14.01
CA LYS A 199 -15.90 -10.48 12.83
C LYS A 199 -15.18 -10.07 11.55
N GLY A 200 -14.43 -8.99 11.57
CA GLY A 200 -13.69 -8.50 10.41
C GLY A 200 -12.53 -9.41 10.02
N ALA A 201 -11.80 -9.93 11.01
CA ALA A 201 -10.74 -10.90 10.78
C ALA A 201 -11.27 -12.20 10.12
N ASN A 202 -12.41 -12.71 10.59
CA ASN A 202 -13.04 -13.89 9.98
C ASN A 202 -13.52 -13.60 8.54
N ARG A 203 -14.04 -12.39 8.25
CA ARG A 203 -14.37 -11.99 6.86
C ARG A 203 -13.14 -11.98 5.96
N LEU A 204 -12.03 -11.41 6.43
CA LEU A 204 -10.77 -11.43 5.68
C LEU A 204 -10.30 -12.87 5.46
N TRP A 205 -10.34 -13.71 6.49
CA TRP A 205 -9.94 -15.11 6.42
C TRP A 205 -10.74 -15.89 5.37
N GLN A 206 -12.05 -15.71 5.34
CA GLN A 206 -12.93 -16.30 4.33
C GLN A 206 -12.67 -15.73 2.93
N ALA A 207 -12.44 -14.40 2.79
CA ALA A 207 -12.12 -13.78 1.52
C ALA A 207 -10.78 -14.29 0.95
N LEU A 208 -9.85 -14.66 1.83
CA LEU A 208 -8.61 -15.36 1.47
C LEU A 208 -8.84 -16.82 1.06
N GLY A 209 -10.09 -17.31 1.04
CA GLY A 209 -10.45 -18.66 0.64
C GLY A 209 -10.17 -19.70 1.72
N GLN A 210 -10.08 -19.28 2.97
CA GLN A 210 -9.84 -20.17 4.10
C GLN A 210 -11.14 -20.47 4.84
N PHE A 211 -11.21 -21.64 5.48
CA PHE A 211 -12.36 -22.11 6.23
C PHE A 211 -12.07 -22.12 7.73
N GLY A 212 -13.14 -22.11 8.53
CA GLY A 212 -13.04 -22.10 9.99
C GLY A 212 -12.77 -20.71 10.57
N THR A 213 -12.46 -20.70 11.86
CA THR A 213 -12.14 -19.47 12.60
C THR A 213 -10.66 -19.16 12.55
N CYS A 214 -10.33 -17.87 12.53
CA CYS A 214 -8.96 -17.39 12.63
C CYS A 214 -8.65 -16.91 14.06
N THR A 215 -7.37 -16.88 14.39
CA THR A 215 -6.87 -16.35 15.65
C THR A 215 -6.36 -14.93 15.44
N LEU A 216 -6.72 -14.04 16.36
CA LEU A 216 -6.27 -12.64 16.33
C LEU A 216 -4.93 -12.51 17.06
N PRO A 217 -3.90 -11.93 16.42
CA PRO A 217 -2.69 -11.55 17.14
C PRO A 217 -2.97 -10.41 18.12
N PRO A 218 -2.12 -10.23 19.16
CA PRO A 218 -2.20 -9.08 20.04
C PRO A 218 -1.98 -7.78 19.26
N ARG A 219 -2.44 -6.67 19.84
CA ARG A 219 -2.13 -5.34 19.27
C ARG A 219 -0.62 -5.12 19.23
N LYS A 220 -0.15 -4.58 18.11
CA LYS A 220 1.28 -4.38 17.85
C LYS A 220 1.53 -2.98 17.30
N ASN A 221 2.68 -2.41 17.60
CA ASN A 221 3.15 -1.13 17.06
C ASN A 221 2.15 0.04 17.30
N GLU A 222 1.49 0.08 18.45
CA GLU A 222 0.82 1.31 18.88
C GLU A 222 1.89 2.41 19.01
N ASN A 223 1.58 3.61 18.51
CA ASN A 223 2.48 4.73 18.72
C ASN A 223 2.67 4.94 20.22
N GLN A 224 3.91 4.96 20.67
CA GLN A 224 4.23 5.30 22.08
C GLN A 224 3.70 6.69 22.43
N ILE A 225 3.69 7.60 21.47
CA ILE A 225 3.13 8.95 21.61
C ILE A 225 1.75 8.97 20.95
N GLN A 226 0.73 9.22 21.74
CA GLN A 226 -0.62 9.42 21.22
C GLN A 226 -0.74 10.81 20.58
N ALA A 227 -1.47 10.88 19.47
CA ALA A 227 -1.73 12.16 18.82
C ALA A 227 -2.53 13.09 19.77
N PRO A 228 -2.11 14.34 19.94
CA PRO A 228 -2.86 15.32 20.72
C PRO A 228 -4.31 15.45 20.21
N LYS A 229 -5.26 15.61 21.13
CA LYS A 229 -6.67 15.79 20.77
C LYS A 229 -6.89 16.98 19.83
N SER A 230 -6.16 18.07 20.06
CA SER A 230 -6.17 19.26 19.18
C SER A 230 -5.77 18.94 17.74
N LEU A 231 -4.70 18.16 17.53
CA LEU A 231 -4.29 17.70 16.19
C LEU A 231 -5.38 16.87 15.52
N VAL A 232 -5.97 15.91 16.26
CA VAL A 232 -7.04 15.06 15.70
C VAL A 232 -8.28 15.90 15.34
N GLN A 233 -8.66 16.87 16.15
CA GLN A 233 -9.76 17.79 15.86
C GLN A 233 -9.45 18.68 14.65
N HIS A 234 -8.24 19.22 14.58
CA HIS A 234 -7.79 20.00 13.42
C HIS A 234 -7.86 19.20 12.13
N LEU A 235 -7.32 17.98 12.11
CA LEU A 235 -7.38 17.08 10.96
C LEU A 235 -8.81 16.73 10.57
N LYS A 236 -9.70 16.47 11.54
CA LYS A 236 -11.13 16.24 11.25
C LYS A 236 -11.76 17.44 10.55
N LYS A 237 -11.49 18.66 11.03
CA LYS A 237 -12.01 19.90 10.41
C LYS A 237 -11.50 20.04 8.97
N ILE A 238 -10.21 19.79 8.74
CA ILE A 238 -9.65 19.85 7.37
C ILE A 238 -10.28 18.78 6.48
N THR A 239 -10.29 17.51 6.92
CA THR A 239 -10.80 16.41 6.10
C THR A 239 -12.28 16.56 5.77
N SER A 240 -13.10 17.13 6.68
CA SER A 240 -14.52 17.43 6.40
C SER A 240 -14.72 18.57 5.40
N SER A 241 -13.71 19.42 5.17
CA SER A 241 -13.77 20.50 4.16
C SER A 241 -13.22 20.09 2.79
N ILE A 242 -12.61 18.91 2.67
CA ILE A 242 -12.09 18.38 1.42
C ILE A 242 -13.14 17.44 0.83
N GLN A 243 -13.68 17.82 -0.33
CA GLN A 243 -14.47 16.90 -1.14
C GLN A 243 -13.51 15.96 -1.87
N PHE A 244 -13.51 14.70 -1.50
CA PHE A 244 -12.63 13.70 -2.08
C PHE A 244 -13.31 12.34 -2.08
N ASP A 245 -13.43 11.77 -3.26
CA ASP A 245 -13.80 10.39 -3.47
C ASP A 245 -12.67 9.71 -4.25
N ALA A 246 -12.11 8.65 -3.67
CA ALA A 246 -10.99 7.93 -4.26
C ALA A 246 -11.38 7.16 -5.52
N ASP A 247 -12.61 6.65 -5.58
CA ASP A 247 -13.11 5.91 -6.74
C ASP A 247 -13.42 6.87 -7.90
N GLU A 248 -13.96 8.06 -7.63
CA GLU A 248 -14.14 9.12 -8.64
C GLU A 248 -12.81 9.59 -9.23
N VAL A 249 -11.80 9.85 -8.37
CA VAL A 249 -10.46 10.25 -8.82
C VAL A 249 -9.82 9.16 -9.69
N ALA A 250 -9.94 7.90 -9.26
CA ALA A 250 -9.40 6.77 -9.99
C ALA A 250 -10.11 6.56 -11.34
N GLN A 251 -11.45 6.68 -11.37
CA GLN A 251 -12.23 6.56 -12.60
C GLN A 251 -11.91 7.69 -13.59
N GLN A 252 -11.78 8.92 -13.11
CA GLN A 252 -11.38 10.04 -13.95
C GLN A 252 -9.99 9.83 -14.55
N ALA A 253 -9.02 9.37 -13.74
CA ALA A 253 -7.69 9.08 -14.23
C ALA A 253 -7.69 8.01 -15.33
N LEU A 254 -8.49 6.95 -15.18
CA LEU A 254 -8.66 5.92 -16.22
C LEU A 254 -9.29 6.51 -17.50
N ASN A 255 -10.30 7.34 -17.37
CA ASN A 255 -10.95 7.99 -18.50
C ASN A 255 -10.00 8.93 -19.25
N ASP A 256 -9.08 9.58 -18.53
CA ASP A 256 -8.05 10.48 -19.09
C ASP A 256 -6.85 9.70 -19.67
N GLY A 257 -6.89 8.37 -19.68
CA GLY A 257 -5.82 7.51 -20.18
C GLY A 257 -4.57 7.47 -19.29
N PHE A 258 -4.70 7.84 -18.00
CA PHE A 258 -3.59 7.72 -17.07
C PHE A 258 -3.17 6.27 -16.89
N SER A 259 -1.86 6.03 -16.86
CA SER A 259 -1.28 4.71 -16.57
C SER A 259 0.03 4.85 -15.82
N PHE A 260 0.30 3.90 -14.95
CA PHE A 260 1.63 3.69 -14.38
C PHE A 260 2.52 2.81 -15.26
N GLU A 261 1.97 2.21 -16.32
CA GLU A 261 2.80 1.56 -17.32
C GLU A 261 3.70 2.56 -18.04
N ASN A 262 4.85 2.09 -18.50
CA ASN A 262 5.71 2.90 -19.34
C ASN A 262 5.03 3.05 -20.72
N VAL A 263 4.41 4.18 -20.95
CA VAL A 263 4.04 4.57 -22.31
C VAL A 263 5.37 4.93 -22.98
N SER A 264 6.01 3.93 -23.59
CA SER A 264 7.06 4.23 -24.55
C SER A 264 6.43 5.21 -25.53
N ALA A 265 6.96 6.43 -25.60
CA ALA A 265 6.62 7.33 -26.69
C ALA A 265 6.78 6.51 -27.97
N ALA A 266 5.66 6.20 -28.62
CA ALA A 266 5.69 5.66 -29.95
C ALA A 266 6.45 6.71 -30.79
N ALA A 267 7.67 6.34 -31.17
CA ALA A 267 8.52 7.16 -32.01
C ALA A 267 7.89 7.32 -33.40
#